data_551d54e98572eec91ac0e299b02c839a
#
_entry.id   551d54e98572eec91ac0e299b02c839a
#
_cell.length_a   1.000
_cell.length_b   1.000
_cell.length_c   1.000
_cell.angle_alpha   90.00
_cell.angle_beta   90.00
_cell.angle_gamma   90.00
#
_symmetry.space_group_name_H-M   'P 1'
#
loop_
_entity.id
_entity.type
_entity.pdbx_description
1 polymer ?
#
loop_
_entity_poly.entity_id
_entity_poly.type
_entity_poly.pdbx_seq_one_letter_code
_entity_poly.pdbx_strand_id
1 'polypeptide(L)'
;MKRVFLKLSGEALAGEKHTGFDEPTVTEVARQVKQITDQGIQVGIVIGGGNFWRGRTSETIDRTKADQIGMLATVMNCIYVSEIFRSVGMKTQILTPFECGSMTKLFSKDRANKYFEKGMVVFFAGGTGHPYFSTDTGIVLRAIEMEAEGIYLAKAIDGVYDSDPKINPSAVKYSEVSIQEVIDRKLAVV
;
A
#
# COMPACT_ATOMS: atom_id res chain seq x y z
N MET A 1 9.90 -1.67 -20.05
CA MET A 1 9.92 -2.60 -18.89
C MET A 1 8.68 -2.33 -18.06
N LYS A 2 7.86 -3.33 -17.81
CA LYS A 2 6.59 -3.17 -17.11
C LYS A 2 6.82 -2.78 -15.64
N ARG A 3 6.11 -1.77 -15.16
CA ARG A 3 6.13 -1.32 -13.76
C ARG A 3 4.71 -1.34 -13.20
N VAL A 4 4.54 -1.94 -12.05
CA VAL A 4 3.25 -2.03 -11.36
C VAL A 4 3.37 -1.56 -9.92
N PHE A 5 2.27 -1.05 -9.39
CA PHE A 5 2.18 -0.67 -7.98
C PHE A 5 1.18 -1.57 -7.26
N LEU A 6 1.59 -2.05 -6.08
CA LEU A 6 0.78 -2.90 -5.21
C LEU A 6 0.50 -2.16 -3.91
N LYS A 7 -0.78 -2.01 -3.57
CA LYS A 7 -1.17 -1.55 -2.24
C LYS A 7 -1.54 -2.75 -1.37
N LEU A 8 -0.90 -2.84 -0.23
CA LEU A 8 -1.22 -3.82 0.81
C LEU A 8 -1.97 -3.14 1.95
N SER A 9 -3.06 -3.75 2.40
CA SER A 9 -3.70 -3.33 3.64
C SER A 9 -2.86 -3.76 4.83
N GLY A 10 -2.56 -2.83 5.76
CA GLY A 10 -1.90 -3.19 7.01
C GLY A 10 -2.69 -4.23 7.80
N GLU A 11 -4.02 -4.16 7.77
CA GLU A 11 -4.91 -5.12 8.42
C GLU A 11 -4.78 -6.52 7.82
N ALA A 12 -4.67 -6.63 6.49
CA ALA A 12 -4.45 -7.92 5.84
C ALA A 12 -3.11 -8.55 6.25
N LEU A 13 -2.09 -7.74 6.53
CA LEU A 13 -0.79 -8.21 7.00
C LEU A 13 -0.79 -8.64 8.47
N ALA A 14 -1.79 -8.24 9.25
CA ALA A 14 -1.98 -8.66 10.64
C ALA A 14 -2.68 -10.03 10.76
N GLY A 15 -3.30 -10.53 9.69
CA GLY A 15 -4.03 -11.78 9.69
C GLY A 15 -5.15 -11.78 10.75
N GLU A 16 -5.36 -12.91 11.40
CA GLU A 16 -6.36 -13.07 12.46
C GLU A 16 -6.05 -12.30 13.75
N LYS A 17 -4.82 -11.80 13.91
CA LYS A 17 -4.41 -11.02 15.09
C LYS A 17 -5.01 -9.62 15.12
N HIS A 18 -5.49 -9.11 13.97
CA HIS A 18 -6.03 -7.77 13.78
C HIS A 18 -5.08 -6.60 14.10
N THR A 19 -3.93 -6.86 14.73
CA THR A 19 -2.89 -5.88 15.05
C THR A 19 -1.51 -6.47 14.84
N GLY A 20 -0.51 -5.61 14.58
CA GLY A 20 0.86 -6.05 14.32
C GLY A 20 1.00 -6.79 12.99
N PHE A 21 1.74 -7.90 13.02
CA PHE A 21 2.05 -8.71 11.83
C PHE A 21 1.76 -10.18 12.05
N ASP A 22 1.28 -10.82 11.00
CA ASP A 22 1.26 -12.27 10.87
C ASP A 22 2.38 -12.69 9.90
N GLU A 23 3.50 -13.17 10.43
CA GLU A 23 4.69 -13.48 9.64
C GLU A 23 4.45 -14.49 8.50
N PRO A 24 3.67 -15.58 8.70
CA PRO A 24 3.33 -16.48 7.60
C PRO A 24 2.62 -15.77 6.45
N THR A 25 1.63 -14.91 6.75
CA THR A 25 0.90 -14.12 5.75
C THR A 25 1.83 -13.17 4.99
N VAL A 26 2.71 -12.45 5.70
CA VAL A 26 3.67 -11.53 5.07
C VAL A 26 4.68 -12.29 4.20
N THR A 27 5.12 -13.46 4.65
CA THR A 27 6.05 -14.32 3.89
C THR A 27 5.41 -14.84 2.61
N GLU A 28 4.13 -15.21 2.65
CA GLU A 28 3.41 -15.66 1.46
C GLU A 28 3.26 -14.53 0.45
N VAL A 29 2.88 -13.32 0.88
CA VAL A 29 2.87 -12.13 0.03
C VAL A 29 4.26 -11.86 -0.59
N ALA A 30 5.33 -12.00 0.19
CA ALA A 30 6.68 -11.83 -0.31
C ALA A 30 7.03 -12.84 -1.42
N ARG A 31 6.63 -14.11 -1.27
CA ARG A 31 6.84 -15.15 -2.31
C ARG A 31 6.08 -14.84 -3.60
N GLN A 32 4.82 -14.37 -3.49
CA GLN A 32 4.02 -13.98 -4.64
C GLN A 32 4.62 -12.79 -5.37
N VAL A 33 5.07 -11.77 -4.64
CA VAL A 33 5.75 -10.61 -5.26
C VAL A 33 7.06 -11.03 -5.90
N LYS A 34 7.80 -11.99 -5.30
CA LYS A 34 9.02 -12.51 -5.90
C LYS A 34 8.77 -13.16 -7.26
N GLN A 35 7.70 -13.93 -7.42
CA GLN A 35 7.33 -14.51 -8.72
C GLN A 35 7.10 -13.43 -9.80
N ILE A 36 6.57 -12.28 -9.41
CA ILE A 36 6.34 -11.14 -10.31
C ILE A 36 7.69 -10.49 -10.69
N THR A 37 8.54 -10.24 -9.70
CA THR A 37 9.87 -9.63 -9.95
C THR A 37 10.80 -10.51 -10.73
N ASP A 38 10.74 -11.84 -10.55
CA ASP A 38 11.52 -12.82 -11.32
C ASP A 38 11.16 -12.82 -12.82
N GLN A 39 9.98 -12.30 -13.20
CA GLN A 39 9.59 -12.06 -14.60
C GLN A 39 10.12 -10.72 -15.16
N GLY A 40 10.94 -9.99 -14.40
CA GLY A 40 11.49 -8.71 -14.80
C GLY A 40 10.52 -7.53 -14.64
N ILE A 41 9.40 -7.70 -13.93
CA ILE A 41 8.45 -6.64 -13.64
C ILE A 41 8.95 -5.82 -12.44
N GLN A 42 8.97 -4.50 -12.58
CA GLN A 42 9.30 -3.58 -11.48
C GLN A 42 8.10 -3.40 -10.57
N VAL A 43 8.30 -3.57 -9.26
CA VAL A 43 7.21 -3.51 -8.26
C VAL A 43 7.45 -2.39 -7.26
N GLY A 44 6.52 -1.42 -7.23
CA GLY A 44 6.40 -0.42 -6.17
C GLY A 44 5.34 -0.85 -5.16
N ILE A 45 5.59 -0.69 -3.86
CA ILE A 45 4.67 -1.13 -2.80
C ILE A 45 4.31 0.03 -1.90
N VAL A 46 3.01 0.17 -1.61
CA VAL A 46 2.46 1.06 -0.58
C VAL A 46 1.74 0.20 0.45
N ILE A 47 1.97 0.44 1.73
CA ILE A 47 1.32 -0.30 2.82
C ILE A 47 0.52 0.66 3.69
N GLY A 48 -0.74 0.31 3.99
CA GLY A 48 -1.56 1.06 4.95
C GLY A 48 -1.09 0.87 6.40
N GLY A 49 -1.45 1.80 7.28
CA GLY A 49 -1.08 1.77 8.71
C GLY A 49 -2.14 1.17 9.64
N GLY A 50 -3.26 0.65 9.10
CA GLY A 50 -4.46 0.32 9.86
C GLY A 50 -4.32 -0.81 10.88
N ASN A 51 -3.25 -1.62 10.81
CA ASN A 51 -2.91 -2.64 11.82
C ASN A 51 -2.32 -2.07 13.12
N PHE A 52 -1.92 -0.80 13.12
CA PHE A 52 -1.41 -0.12 14.31
C PHE A 52 -2.23 1.12 14.68
N TRP A 53 -2.71 1.88 13.69
CA TRP A 53 -3.34 3.16 13.94
C TRP A 53 -4.39 3.53 12.88
N ARG A 54 -5.56 3.97 13.36
CA ARG A 54 -6.65 4.53 12.53
C ARG A 54 -6.93 5.96 12.96
N GLY A 55 -6.29 6.93 12.32
CA GLY A 55 -6.43 8.35 12.66
C GLY A 55 -7.85 8.89 12.58
N ARG A 56 -8.68 8.33 11.69
CA ARG A 56 -10.08 8.77 11.49
C ARG A 56 -10.98 8.53 12.71
N THR A 57 -10.64 7.58 13.58
CA THR A 57 -11.44 7.18 14.74
C THR A 57 -10.94 7.79 16.06
N SER A 58 -9.90 8.63 16.03
CA SER A 58 -9.42 9.31 17.22
C SER A 58 -10.24 10.57 17.46
N GLU A 59 -11.00 10.61 18.55
CA GLU A 59 -11.79 11.76 19.00
C GLU A 59 -11.02 12.66 19.97
N THR A 60 -9.86 12.20 20.46
CA THR A 60 -9.14 12.83 21.59
C THR A 60 -7.92 13.63 21.16
N ILE A 61 -7.41 13.46 19.95
CA ILE A 61 -6.22 14.18 19.47
C ILE A 61 -6.52 14.91 18.18
N ASP A 62 -5.76 15.97 17.92
CA ASP A 62 -5.83 16.72 16.68
C ASP A 62 -5.67 15.82 15.46
N ARG A 63 -6.51 16.04 14.45
CA ARG A 63 -6.55 15.21 13.24
C ARG A 63 -5.22 15.17 12.51
N THR A 64 -4.51 16.28 12.45
CA THR A 64 -3.18 16.35 11.81
C THR A 64 -2.19 15.44 12.53
N LYS A 65 -2.23 15.45 13.88
CA LYS A 65 -1.38 14.58 14.70
C LYS A 65 -1.74 13.12 14.55
N ALA A 66 -3.04 12.80 14.51
CA ALA A 66 -3.53 11.46 14.25
C ALA A 66 -3.04 10.92 12.90
N ASP A 67 -3.10 11.74 11.86
CA ASP A 67 -2.63 11.35 10.52
C ASP A 67 -1.09 11.21 10.47
N GLN A 68 -0.34 12.06 11.19
CA GLN A 68 1.12 11.91 11.32
C GLN A 68 1.51 10.58 11.99
N ILE A 69 0.79 10.16 13.02
CA ILE A 69 0.98 8.82 13.65
C ILE A 69 0.69 7.73 12.61
N GLY A 70 -0.37 7.86 11.83
CA GLY A 70 -0.69 6.93 10.74
C GLY A 70 0.41 6.84 9.68
N MET A 71 1.03 7.97 9.32
CA MET A 71 2.17 7.98 8.41
C MET A 71 3.36 7.19 8.98
N LEU A 72 3.68 7.37 10.26
CA LEU A 72 4.75 6.61 10.93
C LEU A 72 4.40 5.12 11.04
N ALA A 73 3.14 4.76 11.25
CA ALA A 73 2.69 3.38 11.22
C ALA A 73 2.98 2.71 9.87
N THR A 74 2.81 3.43 8.75
CA THR A 74 3.19 2.91 7.43
C THR A 74 4.69 2.72 7.28
N VAL A 75 5.51 3.56 7.92
CA VAL A 75 6.98 3.39 7.92
C VAL A 75 7.37 2.12 8.67
N MET A 76 6.79 1.88 9.87
CA MET A 76 7.01 0.63 10.61
C MET A 76 6.64 -0.60 9.78
N ASN A 77 5.47 -0.57 9.12
CA ASN A 77 5.03 -1.65 8.24
C ASN A 77 6.03 -1.90 7.10
N CYS A 78 6.50 -0.85 6.44
CA CYS A 78 7.45 -0.99 5.35
C CYS A 78 8.81 -1.53 5.82
N ILE A 79 9.28 -1.17 7.02
CA ILE A 79 10.52 -1.71 7.59
C ILE A 79 10.38 -3.22 7.78
N TYR A 80 9.32 -3.66 8.45
CA TYR A 80 9.10 -5.09 8.73
C TYR A 80 8.93 -5.90 7.43
N VAL A 81 8.01 -5.47 6.56
CA VAL A 81 7.71 -6.20 5.32
C VAL A 81 8.92 -6.23 4.37
N SER A 82 9.67 -5.13 4.29
CA SER A 82 10.91 -5.06 3.51
C SER A 82 11.93 -6.10 3.98
N GLU A 83 12.05 -6.34 5.28
CA GLU A 83 12.99 -7.34 5.82
C GLU A 83 12.54 -8.77 5.50
N ILE A 84 11.23 -9.06 5.59
CA ILE A 84 10.70 -10.35 5.16
C ILE A 84 10.91 -10.55 3.64
N PHE A 85 10.78 -9.50 2.83
CA PHE A 85 11.08 -9.59 1.39
C PHE A 85 12.55 -9.91 1.13
N ARG A 86 13.47 -9.35 1.91
CA ARG A 86 14.91 -9.67 1.84
C ARG A 86 15.18 -11.11 2.22
N SER A 87 14.53 -11.65 3.23
CA SER A 87 14.70 -13.04 3.68
C SER A 87 14.34 -14.06 2.60
N VAL A 88 13.45 -13.70 1.67
CA VAL A 88 13.11 -14.56 0.51
C VAL A 88 13.95 -14.21 -0.75
N GLY A 89 15.02 -13.45 -0.60
CA GLY A 89 16.03 -13.21 -1.65
C GLY A 89 15.78 -11.98 -2.54
N MET A 90 14.84 -11.10 -2.21
CA MET A 90 14.65 -9.84 -2.93
C MET A 90 15.55 -8.73 -2.38
N LYS A 91 15.92 -7.78 -3.24
CA LYS A 91 16.52 -6.51 -2.82
C LYS A 91 15.42 -5.47 -2.65
N THR A 92 15.49 -4.67 -1.59
CA THR A 92 14.44 -3.70 -1.25
C THR A 92 15.01 -2.35 -0.90
N GLN A 93 14.20 -1.30 -1.09
CA GLN A 93 14.48 0.04 -0.59
C GLN A 93 13.19 0.71 -0.13
N ILE A 94 13.26 1.48 0.96
CA ILE A 94 12.14 2.25 1.50
C ILE A 94 12.38 3.73 1.23
N LEU A 95 11.36 4.38 0.65
CA LEU A 95 11.34 5.81 0.36
C LEU A 95 10.19 6.49 1.13
N THR A 96 10.45 7.66 1.68
CA THR A 96 9.49 8.48 2.42
C THR A 96 9.47 9.91 1.88
N PRO A 97 8.32 10.62 1.92
CA PRO A 97 8.22 12.02 1.51
C PRO A 97 8.84 13.00 2.53
N PHE A 98 9.27 12.50 3.69
CA PHE A 98 9.94 13.24 4.76
C PHE A 98 11.11 12.42 5.32
N GLU A 99 12.00 13.06 6.04
CA GLU A 99 13.18 12.40 6.59
C GLU A 99 12.84 11.52 7.81
N CYS A 100 13.30 10.27 7.77
CA CYS A 100 13.24 9.32 8.89
C CYS A 100 14.67 8.85 9.28
N GLY A 101 15.62 9.76 9.32
CA GLY A 101 17.00 9.47 9.66
C GLY A 101 17.62 8.40 8.74
N SER A 102 18.27 7.41 9.35
CA SER A 102 18.92 6.31 8.61
C SER A 102 17.96 5.20 8.17
N MET A 103 16.71 5.18 8.66
CA MET A 103 15.77 4.09 8.43
C MET A 103 15.22 4.06 6.99
N THR A 104 15.07 5.22 6.37
CA THR A 104 14.55 5.35 5.00
C THR A 104 15.38 6.33 4.18
N LYS A 105 15.05 6.46 2.89
CA LYS A 105 15.61 7.52 2.04
C LYS A 105 14.51 8.48 1.61
N LEU A 106 14.83 9.75 1.51
CA LEU A 106 13.92 10.77 1.01
C LEU A 106 13.54 10.45 -0.44
N PHE A 107 12.24 10.49 -0.72
CA PHE A 107 11.72 10.21 -2.07
C PHE A 107 12.18 11.28 -3.07
N SER A 108 12.58 10.83 -4.24
CA SER A 108 12.59 11.58 -5.50
C SER A 108 12.40 10.57 -6.65
N LYS A 109 11.81 11.02 -7.76
CA LYS A 109 11.57 10.18 -8.95
C LYS A 109 12.88 9.54 -9.44
N ASP A 110 13.96 10.32 -9.55
CA ASP A 110 15.25 9.83 -10.02
C ASP A 110 15.85 8.78 -9.09
N ARG A 111 15.70 8.98 -7.77
CA ARG A 111 16.17 7.99 -6.79
C ARG A 111 15.40 6.70 -6.87
N ALA A 112 14.09 6.78 -6.99
CA ALA A 112 13.23 5.60 -7.14
C ALA A 112 13.55 4.84 -8.42
N ASN A 113 13.72 5.53 -9.54
CA ASN A 113 14.12 4.92 -10.82
C ASN A 113 15.44 4.16 -10.71
N LYS A 114 16.47 4.75 -10.07
CA LYS A 114 17.76 4.08 -9.84
C LYS A 114 17.63 2.77 -9.04
N TYR A 115 16.66 2.68 -8.12
CA TYR A 115 16.42 1.44 -7.38
C TYR A 115 15.67 0.42 -8.22
N PHE A 116 14.67 0.83 -8.98
CA PHE A 116 13.97 -0.05 -9.93
C PHE A 116 14.92 -0.63 -10.99
N GLU A 117 15.83 0.19 -11.53
CA GLU A 117 16.87 -0.25 -12.49
C GLU A 117 17.83 -1.30 -11.91
N LYS A 118 18.03 -1.28 -10.58
CA LYS A 118 18.83 -2.28 -9.86
C LYS A 118 18.04 -3.54 -9.50
N GLY A 119 16.80 -3.68 -9.99
CA GLY A 119 15.93 -4.82 -9.70
C GLY A 119 15.45 -4.86 -8.25
N MET A 120 15.36 -3.70 -7.58
CA MET A 120 14.86 -3.63 -6.20
C MET A 120 13.35 -3.45 -6.19
N VAL A 121 12.69 -4.06 -5.21
CA VAL A 121 11.32 -3.69 -4.82
C VAL A 121 11.40 -2.39 -4.02
N VAL A 122 10.63 -1.39 -4.44
CA VAL A 122 10.65 -0.07 -3.81
C VAL A 122 9.38 0.13 -2.99
N PHE A 123 9.55 0.31 -1.68
CA PHE A 123 8.47 0.62 -0.75
C PHE A 123 8.33 2.14 -0.63
N PHE A 124 7.09 2.63 -0.76
CA PHE A 124 6.74 4.04 -0.58
C PHE A 124 5.93 4.18 0.70
N ALA A 125 6.58 4.59 1.77
CA ALA A 125 6.01 4.78 3.09
C ALA A 125 5.69 6.27 3.36
N GLY A 126 4.90 6.55 4.39
CA GLY A 126 4.54 7.92 4.78
C GLY A 126 3.42 8.55 3.94
N GLY A 127 2.72 7.75 3.12
CA GLY A 127 1.60 8.23 2.30
C GLY A 127 2.00 9.34 1.33
N THR A 128 1.19 10.39 1.24
CA THR A 128 1.51 11.60 0.46
C THR A 128 2.52 12.51 1.16
N GLY A 129 2.76 12.33 2.45
CA GLY A 129 3.52 13.26 3.30
C GLY A 129 2.65 14.36 3.91
N HIS A 130 1.37 14.38 3.61
CA HIS A 130 0.42 15.38 4.09
C HIS A 130 -0.74 14.74 4.85
N PRO A 131 -1.24 15.38 5.93
CA PRO A 131 -2.46 14.98 6.61
C PRO A 131 -3.68 14.99 5.67
N TYR A 132 -4.76 14.37 6.11
CA TYR A 132 -6.05 14.28 5.40
C TYR A 132 -6.08 13.41 4.14
N PHE A 133 -4.97 12.82 3.73
CA PHE A 133 -4.92 11.91 2.58
C PHE A 133 -4.79 10.45 3.03
N SER A 134 -5.55 9.57 2.39
CA SER A 134 -5.44 8.13 2.59
C SER A 134 -4.21 7.56 1.88
N THR A 135 -3.79 6.34 2.27
CA THR A 135 -2.76 5.59 1.53
C THR A 135 -3.22 5.18 0.14
N ASP A 136 -4.54 5.10 -0.12
CA ASP A 136 -5.10 4.89 -1.46
C ASP A 136 -4.81 6.08 -2.37
N THR A 137 -4.93 7.32 -1.86
CA THR A 137 -4.45 8.51 -2.59
C THR A 137 -2.93 8.50 -2.78
N GLY A 138 -2.21 8.06 -1.74
CA GLY A 138 -0.75 7.96 -1.79
C GLY A 138 -0.23 7.05 -2.89
N ILE A 139 -0.85 5.87 -3.08
CA ILE A 139 -0.41 4.95 -4.14
C ILE A 139 -0.71 5.51 -5.53
N VAL A 140 -1.86 6.15 -5.73
CA VAL A 140 -2.21 6.77 -7.02
C VAL A 140 -1.19 7.85 -7.38
N LEU A 141 -0.86 8.74 -6.43
CA LEU A 141 0.14 9.78 -6.63
C LEU A 141 1.50 9.16 -7.03
N ARG A 142 1.99 8.19 -6.27
CA ARG A 142 3.29 7.54 -6.55
C ARG A 142 3.29 6.76 -7.87
N ALA A 143 2.19 6.08 -8.20
CA ALA A 143 2.07 5.35 -9.46
C ALA A 143 2.14 6.30 -10.67
N ILE A 144 1.47 7.45 -10.60
CA ILE A 144 1.52 8.47 -11.66
C ILE A 144 2.95 9.05 -11.78
N GLU A 145 3.56 9.48 -10.67
CA GLU A 145 4.93 10.03 -10.67
C GLU A 145 5.95 9.05 -11.23
N MET A 146 5.74 7.75 -10.96
CA MET A 146 6.63 6.68 -11.39
C MET A 146 6.23 6.04 -12.71
N GLU A 147 5.22 6.58 -13.41
CA GLU A 147 4.77 6.10 -14.73
C GLU A 147 4.45 4.60 -14.71
N ALA A 148 3.70 4.17 -13.69
CA ALA A 148 3.28 2.78 -13.57
C ALA A 148 2.18 2.44 -14.57
N GLU A 149 2.20 1.21 -15.09
CA GLU A 149 1.18 0.70 -16.02
C GLU A 149 -0.10 0.26 -15.31
N GLY A 150 -0.03 -0.01 -14.00
CA GLY A 150 -1.19 -0.44 -13.24
C GLY A 150 -1.00 -0.35 -11.74
N ILE A 151 -2.13 -0.27 -11.04
CA ILE A 151 -2.23 -0.29 -9.58
C ILE A 151 -3.09 -1.49 -9.21
N TYR A 152 -2.59 -2.31 -8.28
CA TYR A 152 -3.28 -3.47 -7.74
C TYR A 152 -3.52 -3.24 -6.25
N LEU A 153 -4.77 -3.41 -5.81
CA LEU A 153 -5.18 -3.19 -4.43
C LEU A 153 -5.49 -4.54 -3.77
N ALA A 154 -4.61 -4.99 -2.88
CA ALA A 154 -4.88 -6.13 -2.02
C ALA A 154 -5.68 -5.66 -0.80
N LYS A 155 -6.98 -5.87 -0.85
CA LYS A 155 -7.96 -5.49 0.18
C LYS A 155 -8.67 -6.72 0.73
N ALA A 156 -9.42 -6.53 1.82
CA ALA A 156 -10.26 -7.58 2.41
C ALA A 156 -11.51 -7.91 1.57
N ILE A 157 -11.84 -7.04 0.61
CA ILE A 157 -12.88 -7.25 -0.39
C ILE A 157 -12.24 -7.47 -1.76
N ASP A 158 -12.79 -8.38 -2.52
CA ASP A 158 -12.18 -8.88 -3.77
C ASP A 158 -12.58 -8.08 -5.03
N GLY A 159 -13.20 -6.92 -4.87
CA GLY A 159 -13.54 -6.03 -5.99
C GLY A 159 -14.50 -4.93 -5.63
N VAL A 160 -14.98 -4.22 -6.66
CA VAL A 160 -16.01 -3.18 -6.56
C VAL A 160 -17.37 -3.83 -6.70
N TYR A 161 -18.28 -3.47 -5.79
CA TYR A 161 -19.66 -3.98 -5.75
C TYR A 161 -20.66 -2.81 -5.86
N ASP A 162 -21.87 -3.13 -6.31
CA ASP A 162 -23.00 -2.19 -6.34
C ASP A 162 -23.52 -1.85 -4.94
N SER A 163 -23.29 -2.74 -3.98
CA SER A 163 -23.65 -2.59 -2.55
C SER A 163 -22.72 -3.43 -1.69
N ASP A 164 -22.72 -3.25 -0.36
CA ASP A 164 -21.84 -3.99 0.53
C ASP A 164 -22.25 -5.47 0.62
N PRO A 165 -21.45 -6.43 0.13
CA PRO A 165 -21.78 -7.86 0.16
C PRO A 165 -21.85 -8.43 1.57
N LYS A 166 -21.29 -7.77 2.59
CA LYS A 166 -21.43 -8.16 3.99
C LYS A 166 -22.82 -7.84 4.55
N ILE A 167 -23.49 -6.85 3.98
CA ILE A 167 -24.82 -6.40 4.38
C ILE A 167 -25.88 -6.94 3.43
N ASN A 168 -25.60 -6.93 2.13
CA ASN A 168 -26.48 -7.40 1.08
C ASN A 168 -25.89 -8.64 0.38
N PRO A 169 -26.35 -9.85 0.71
CA PRO A 169 -25.88 -11.09 0.06
C PRO A 169 -26.13 -11.15 -1.45
N SER A 170 -27.02 -10.27 -1.98
CA SER A 170 -27.32 -10.16 -3.42
C SER A 170 -26.47 -9.11 -4.12
N ALA A 171 -25.45 -8.53 -3.44
CA ALA A 171 -24.56 -7.56 -4.04
C ALA A 171 -23.84 -8.13 -5.26
N VAL A 172 -23.80 -7.35 -6.34
CA VAL A 172 -23.20 -7.76 -7.61
C VAL A 172 -21.82 -7.15 -7.73
N LYS A 173 -20.82 -8.01 -7.95
CA LYS A 173 -19.45 -7.62 -8.22
C LYS A 173 -19.29 -7.18 -9.67
N TYR A 174 -18.68 -6.04 -9.89
CA TYR A 174 -18.29 -5.60 -11.23
C TYR A 174 -17.01 -6.32 -11.67
N SER A 175 -17.02 -6.88 -12.87
CA SER A 175 -15.80 -7.37 -13.54
C SER A 175 -14.94 -6.23 -14.06
N GLU A 176 -15.61 -5.15 -14.49
CA GLU A 176 -15.01 -3.92 -14.97
C GLU A 176 -15.98 -2.77 -14.71
N VAL A 177 -15.48 -1.64 -14.27
CA VAL A 177 -16.27 -0.41 -14.06
C VAL A 177 -15.37 0.80 -14.23
N SER A 178 -15.86 1.84 -14.92
CA SER A 178 -15.12 3.07 -15.10
C SER A 178 -15.08 3.89 -13.80
N ILE A 179 -14.01 4.68 -13.61
CA ILE A 179 -13.91 5.61 -12.48
C ILE A 179 -15.08 6.60 -12.50
N GLN A 180 -15.50 7.05 -13.68
CA GLN A 180 -16.64 7.96 -13.80
C GLN A 180 -17.91 7.32 -13.28
N GLU A 181 -18.17 6.06 -13.64
CA GLU A 181 -19.35 5.33 -13.16
C GLU A 181 -19.32 5.10 -11.63
N VAL A 182 -18.14 4.82 -11.06
CA VAL A 182 -17.97 4.72 -9.60
C VAL A 182 -18.38 6.01 -8.91
N ILE A 183 -17.97 7.15 -9.47
CA ILE A 183 -18.30 8.49 -8.94
C ILE A 183 -19.79 8.79 -9.09
N ASP A 184 -20.35 8.61 -10.29
CA ASP A 184 -21.73 8.95 -10.62
C ASP A 184 -22.72 8.13 -9.79
N ARG A 185 -22.43 6.85 -9.59
CA ARG A 185 -23.24 5.94 -8.76
C ARG A 185 -22.93 6.03 -7.28
N LYS A 186 -21.93 6.82 -6.87
CA LYS A 186 -21.47 6.94 -5.48
C LYS A 186 -21.17 5.57 -4.84
N LEU A 187 -20.52 4.68 -5.59
CA LEU A 187 -20.18 3.35 -5.08
C LEU A 187 -19.19 3.50 -3.92
N ALA A 188 -19.57 3.00 -2.74
CA ALA A 188 -18.79 3.15 -1.50
C ALA A 188 -17.97 1.89 -1.16
N VAL A 189 -18.25 0.78 -1.82
CA VAL A 189 -17.63 -0.53 -1.56
C VAL A 189 -16.56 -0.78 -2.62
N VAL A 190 -15.35 -0.34 -2.30
CA VAL A 190 -14.19 -0.34 -3.19
C VAL A 190 -12.96 -0.90 -2.49
#